data_414e7665729c3fa74a1ade341b21268c
#
_entry.id   414e7665729c3fa74a1ade341b21268c
#
_cell.length_a   1.000
_cell.length_b   1.000
_cell.length_c   1.000
_cell.angle_alpha   90.00
_cell.angle_beta   90.00
_cell.angle_gamma   90.00
#
_symmetry.space_group_name_H-M   'P 1'
#
loop_
_entity.id
_entity.type
_entity.pdbx_description
1 polymer ?
#
loop_
_entity_poly.entity_id
_entity_poly.type
_entity_poly.pdbx_seq_one_letter_code
_entity_poly.pdbx_strand_id
1 'polypeptide(L)'
;MATFRFELDHKPTRNKTYNLYLMVTAAGKRTKKKTGIQLKRIDDFNPQCKGNNWIRANVPDAKVLNEQLRLMLAQANEAYQELASDGDVSSAKVIKNLDAEYVSPSFMAFARERAQMIYDNGGWRNWRKYCGLINKLDAFRKKRRMADITVDDLTVDLLTRFDNFLHKWENEREPGKLLHPNTIEVQFNILRTLVHRAIEVGIMEASKDPFLVFKYKGVKTTKEKLSDTEMERIIALELEEGSLIWHCKNYFLFSYYCAGIRAADLIQLRWRNVTENGRLHYQMGKNHKDRDLLLVDQALDILRYYHNDDVKPDDYIFPLLDNDAPFAKFVTQADKDRMKPELRHQLYQQISAKNALINKYLKKIAEKAGITTNLTMHISRHAFAHIAQEAGAESSAIKNILGHSNLATTERYMGSFDTSKTDNTLRTLFKKKAAPKHSRQEEADVAMTKEEQAIELLKGMTPEQIMAVISAINK
;
A
#
# COMPACT_ATOMS: atom_id res chain seq x y z
N MET A 1 36.85 -32.34 0.62
CA MET A 1 35.63 -32.76 -0.07
C MET A 1 35.02 -33.95 0.61
N ALA A 2 33.69 -33.99 0.80
CA ALA A 2 33.02 -35.20 1.27
C ALA A 2 32.64 -36.09 0.08
N THR A 3 32.55 -37.40 0.34
CA THR A 3 32.01 -38.37 -0.62
C THR A 3 30.86 -39.12 0.00
N PHE A 4 29.81 -39.33 -0.78
CA PHE A 4 28.59 -40.03 -0.40
C PHE A 4 28.41 -41.25 -1.31
N ARG A 5 28.15 -42.42 -0.74
CA ARG A 5 27.85 -43.62 -1.52
C ARG A 5 26.93 -44.53 -0.75
N PHE A 6 26.18 -45.37 -1.45
CA PHE A 6 25.43 -46.44 -0.80
C PHE A 6 26.23 -47.72 -0.80
N GLU A 7 26.10 -48.44 0.28
CA GLU A 7 26.75 -49.77 0.48
C GLU A 7 25.77 -50.74 1.10
N LEU A 8 25.74 -51.95 0.58
CA LEU A 8 24.95 -53.05 1.13
C LEU A 8 25.74 -53.79 2.17
N ASP A 9 25.13 -54.16 3.29
CA ASP A 9 25.76 -55.00 4.32
C ASP A 9 25.99 -56.41 3.76
N HIS A 10 27.16 -56.96 3.98
CA HIS A 10 27.49 -58.33 3.55
C HIS A 10 26.92 -59.39 4.48
N LYS A 11 26.48 -59.01 5.71
CA LYS A 11 25.88 -59.93 6.68
C LYS A 11 24.35 -59.81 6.62
N PRO A 12 23.64 -60.97 6.41
CA PRO A 12 22.20 -60.96 6.42
C PRO A 12 21.66 -60.70 7.83
N THR A 13 20.51 -60.06 7.90
CA THR A 13 19.70 -59.88 9.11
C THR A 13 19.08 -61.23 9.53
N ARG A 14 18.45 -61.29 10.71
CA ARG A 14 17.68 -62.47 11.16
C ARG A 14 16.59 -62.90 10.14
N ASN A 15 16.08 -61.96 9.39
CA ASN A 15 15.04 -62.16 8.36
C ASN A 15 15.63 -62.53 6.99
N LYS A 16 16.92 -62.85 6.90
CA LYS A 16 17.64 -63.17 5.67
C LYS A 16 17.59 -62.04 4.62
N THR A 17 17.55 -60.79 5.07
CA THR A 17 17.63 -59.59 4.24
C THR A 17 18.95 -58.86 4.52
N TYR A 18 19.34 -57.96 3.61
CA TYR A 18 20.58 -57.17 3.71
C TYR A 18 20.22 -55.69 3.89
N ASN A 19 20.80 -55.03 4.91
CA ASN A 19 20.57 -53.60 5.15
C ASN A 19 21.40 -52.77 4.16
N LEU A 20 20.80 -51.73 3.62
CA LEU A 20 21.47 -50.72 2.82
C LEU A 20 21.87 -49.53 3.71
N TYR A 21 23.09 -49.02 3.55
CA TYR A 21 23.63 -47.90 4.31
C TYR A 21 24.05 -46.79 3.37
N LEU A 22 23.85 -45.53 3.79
CA LEU A 22 24.53 -44.38 3.27
C LEU A 22 25.88 -44.23 3.99
N MET A 23 26.95 -44.24 3.21
CA MET A 23 28.31 -44.02 3.67
C MET A 23 28.70 -42.57 3.42
N VAL A 24 29.12 -41.87 4.46
CA VAL A 24 29.63 -40.50 4.40
C VAL A 24 31.10 -40.53 4.76
N THR A 25 31.94 -40.03 3.86
CA THR A 25 33.37 -39.84 4.12
C THR A 25 33.69 -38.35 4.06
N ALA A 26 34.15 -37.77 5.17
CA ALA A 26 34.55 -36.37 5.26
C ALA A 26 35.71 -36.22 6.24
N ALA A 27 36.66 -35.34 5.95
CA ALA A 27 37.85 -35.06 6.77
C ALA A 27 38.62 -36.36 7.12
N GLY A 28 38.75 -37.30 6.17
CA GLY A 28 39.47 -38.58 6.37
C GLY A 28 38.74 -39.62 7.24
N LYS A 29 37.56 -39.30 7.79
CA LYS A 29 36.75 -40.22 8.60
C LYS A 29 35.53 -40.70 7.83
N ARG A 30 35.17 -41.96 8.10
CA ARG A 30 34.02 -42.62 7.46
C ARG A 30 32.97 -42.97 8.51
N THR A 31 31.73 -42.65 8.23
CA THR A 31 30.59 -42.96 9.09
C THR A 31 29.45 -43.50 8.23
N LYS A 32 28.61 -44.39 8.77
CA LYS A 32 27.47 -44.99 8.06
C LYS A 32 26.14 -44.68 8.72
N LYS A 33 25.10 -44.47 7.92
CA LYS A 33 23.69 -44.29 8.33
C LYS A 33 22.81 -45.37 7.68
N LYS A 34 21.94 -46.04 8.44
CA LYS A 34 20.94 -46.93 7.84
C LYS A 34 19.98 -46.16 6.97
N THR A 35 19.68 -46.67 5.78
CA THR A 35 18.68 -46.06 4.89
C THR A 35 17.24 -46.50 5.21
N GLY A 36 17.06 -47.52 6.05
CA GLY A 36 15.78 -48.17 6.29
C GLY A 36 15.42 -49.21 5.21
N ILE A 37 16.13 -49.25 4.10
CA ILE A 37 15.88 -50.18 2.98
C ILE A 37 16.60 -51.47 3.23
N GLN A 38 15.90 -52.60 3.02
CA GLN A 38 16.41 -53.96 3.12
C GLN A 38 16.17 -54.71 1.79
N LEU A 39 17.19 -55.36 1.28
CA LEU A 39 17.12 -56.14 0.06
C LEU A 39 17.16 -57.63 0.35
N LYS A 40 16.46 -58.46 -0.40
CA LYS A 40 16.45 -59.92 -0.22
C LYS A 40 17.68 -60.62 -0.77
N ARG A 41 18.33 -60.05 -1.76
CA ARG A 41 19.50 -60.60 -2.45
C ARG A 41 20.56 -59.52 -2.62
N ILE A 42 21.83 -59.94 -2.55
CA ILE A 42 22.96 -59.03 -2.78
C ILE A 42 22.92 -58.46 -4.22
N ASP A 43 22.57 -59.32 -5.18
CA ASP A 43 22.47 -58.95 -6.60
C ASP A 43 21.37 -57.93 -6.91
N ASP A 44 20.43 -57.68 -5.99
CA ASP A 44 19.41 -56.64 -6.14
C ASP A 44 19.99 -55.21 -6.01
N PHE A 45 21.21 -55.09 -5.50
CA PHE A 45 21.96 -53.83 -5.38
C PHE A 45 23.00 -53.67 -6.48
N ASN A 46 23.10 -52.47 -7.01
CA ASN A 46 24.09 -52.06 -8.02
C ASN A 46 25.08 -51.04 -7.43
N PRO A 47 26.25 -51.48 -6.91
CA PRO A 47 27.21 -50.54 -6.28
C PRO A 47 27.91 -49.62 -7.26
N GLN A 48 27.92 -49.93 -8.55
CA GLN A 48 28.54 -49.13 -9.64
C GLN A 48 27.51 -48.34 -10.44
N CYS A 49 26.41 -47.96 -9.83
CA CYS A 49 25.33 -47.27 -10.47
C CYS A 49 25.80 -45.94 -11.10
N LYS A 50 25.55 -45.80 -12.42
CA LYS A 50 25.62 -44.53 -13.12
C LYS A 50 24.17 -44.11 -13.38
N GLY A 51 23.65 -43.07 -12.71
CA GLY A 51 22.32 -42.54 -12.99
C GLY A 51 21.22 -42.91 -12.00
N ASN A 52 21.55 -43.00 -10.70
CA ASN A 52 20.55 -43.12 -9.60
C ASN A 52 19.73 -44.41 -9.56
N ASN A 53 20.20 -45.50 -10.17
CA ASN A 53 19.56 -46.80 -10.19
C ASN A 53 20.30 -47.81 -9.31
N TRP A 54 20.43 -47.52 -8.01
CA TRP A 54 21.15 -48.39 -7.02
C TRP A 54 20.43 -49.71 -6.74
N ILE A 55 19.09 -49.71 -6.92
CA ILE A 55 18.26 -50.92 -6.77
C ILE A 55 17.81 -51.30 -8.17
N ARG A 56 18.07 -52.56 -8.54
CA ARG A 56 17.77 -53.09 -9.89
C ARG A 56 16.25 -53.16 -10.12
N ALA A 57 15.85 -53.00 -11.37
CA ALA A 57 14.44 -52.91 -11.79
C ALA A 57 13.59 -54.16 -11.50
N ASN A 58 14.25 -55.32 -11.27
CA ASN A 58 13.59 -56.57 -10.90
C ASN A 58 13.12 -56.64 -9.43
N VAL A 59 13.52 -55.65 -8.61
CA VAL A 59 13.06 -55.54 -7.22
C VAL A 59 11.69 -54.86 -7.19
N PRO A 60 10.70 -55.37 -6.44
CA PRO A 60 9.45 -54.70 -6.21
C PRO A 60 9.70 -53.28 -5.69
N ASP A 61 8.94 -52.29 -6.22
CA ASP A 61 9.01 -50.86 -5.87
C ASP A 61 10.39 -50.23 -6.12
N ALA A 62 11.25 -50.80 -6.96
CA ALA A 62 12.61 -50.31 -7.24
C ALA A 62 12.63 -48.80 -7.61
N LYS A 63 11.64 -48.28 -8.34
CA LYS A 63 11.53 -46.87 -8.69
C LYS A 63 11.35 -46.00 -7.45
N VAL A 64 10.45 -46.38 -6.54
CA VAL A 64 10.19 -45.66 -5.28
C VAL A 64 11.42 -45.72 -4.37
N LEU A 65 12.05 -46.88 -4.23
CA LEU A 65 13.23 -47.05 -3.41
C LEU A 65 14.43 -46.26 -3.94
N ASN A 66 14.64 -46.24 -5.26
CA ASN A 66 15.69 -45.42 -5.87
C ASN A 66 15.42 -43.91 -5.69
N GLU A 67 14.17 -43.47 -5.74
CA GLU A 67 13.83 -42.09 -5.47
C GLU A 67 14.08 -41.71 -4.00
N GLN A 68 13.75 -42.58 -3.04
CA GLN A 68 14.11 -42.40 -1.63
C GLN A 68 15.62 -42.27 -1.43
N LEU A 69 16.42 -43.09 -2.10
CA LEU A 69 17.87 -43.01 -2.04
C LEU A 69 18.40 -41.69 -2.65
N ARG A 70 17.82 -41.27 -3.78
CA ARG A 70 18.16 -40.01 -4.42
C ARG A 70 17.90 -38.80 -3.51
N LEU A 71 16.74 -38.77 -2.83
CA LEU A 71 16.39 -37.73 -1.85
C LEU A 71 17.36 -37.75 -0.65
N MET A 72 17.68 -38.93 -0.10
CA MET A 72 18.63 -39.07 1.01
C MET A 72 20.04 -38.59 0.63
N LEU A 73 20.47 -38.82 -0.62
CA LEU A 73 21.75 -38.33 -1.12
C LEU A 73 21.76 -36.82 -1.27
N ALA A 74 20.65 -36.24 -1.74
CA ALA A 74 20.48 -34.76 -1.84
C ALA A 74 20.54 -34.11 -0.45
N GLN A 75 19.82 -34.65 0.53
CA GLN A 75 19.84 -34.17 1.91
C GLN A 75 21.25 -34.29 2.55
N ALA A 76 21.97 -35.34 2.25
CA ALA A 76 23.35 -35.52 2.75
C ALA A 76 24.33 -34.50 2.15
N ASN A 77 24.15 -34.13 0.87
CA ASN A 77 24.93 -33.08 0.23
C ASN A 77 24.59 -31.70 0.81
N GLU A 78 23.31 -31.41 1.04
CA GLU A 78 22.86 -30.16 1.63
C GLU A 78 23.40 -29.99 3.05
N ALA A 79 23.23 -30.99 3.92
CA ALA A 79 23.80 -31.03 5.28
C ALA A 79 25.34 -30.86 5.31
N TYR A 80 26.01 -31.35 4.29
CA TYR A 80 27.45 -31.13 4.13
C TYR A 80 27.77 -29.69 3.75
N GLN A 81 27.02 -29.09 2.81
CA GLN A 81 27.22 -27.71 2.37
C GLN A 81 27.00 -26.71 3.52
N GLU A 82 25.95 -26.92 4.32
CA GLU A 82 25.68 -26.11 5.51
C GLU A 82 26.84 -26.15 6.50
N LEU A 83 27.33 -27.36 6.85
CA LEU A 83 28.45 -27.51 7.76
C LEU A 83 29.78 -27.01 7.18
N ALA A 84 29.94 -27.07 5.85
CA ALA A 84 31.13 -26.58 5.17
C ALA A 84 31.25 -25.04 5.21
N SER A 85 30.12 -24.32 5.22
CA SER A 85 30.10 -22.86 5.41
C SER A 85 30.61 -22.45 6.79
N ASP A 86 30.39 -23.27 7.80
CA ASP A 86 30.80 -23.05 9.20
C ASP A 86 32.22 -23.54 9.53
N GLY A 87 32.94 -24.14 8.56
CA GLY A 87 34.37 -24.51 8.68
C GLY A 87 34.68 -25.79 9.46
N ASP A 88 33.71 -26.51 9.99
CA ASP A 88 33.90 -27.71 10.80
C ASP A 88 33.12 -28.92 10.25
N VAL A 89 33.71 -29.61 9.30
CA VAL A 89 33.09 -30.74 8.60
C VAL A 89 33.65 -32.06 9.01
N SER A 90 32.90 -32.88 9.79
CA SER A 90 33.19 -34.29 10.01
C SER A 90 32.04 -35.19 9.52
N SER A 91 32.35 -36.41 9.07
CA SER A 91 31.34 -37.39 8.62
C SER A 91 30.29 -37.69 9.70
N ALA A 92 30.67 -37.66 10.97
CA ALA A 92 29.78 -37.85 12.11
C ALA A 92 28.79 -36.67 12.28
N LYS A 93 29.25 -35.44 12.08
CA LYS A 93 28.38 -34.25 12.14
C LYS A 93 27.37 -34.21 10.98
N VAL A 94 27.80 -34.58 9.78
CA VAL A 94 26.88 -34.72 8.62
C VAL A 94 25.79 -35.73 8.93
N ILE A 95 26.14 -36.92 9.49
CA ILE A 95 25.11 -37.91 9.85
C ILE A 95 24.24 -37.42 11.00
N LYS A 96 24.79 -36.73 12.00
CA LYS A 96 24.02 -36.15 13.10
C LYS A 96 23.03 -35.10 12.59
N ASN A 97 23.42 -34.29 11.62
CA ASN A 97 22.52 -33.30 10.98
C ASN A 97 21.43 -34.00 10.15
N LEU A 98 21.75 -35.10 9.47
CA LEU A 98 20.78 -35.98 8.80
C LEU A 98 19.84 -36.73 9.77
N ASP A 99 20.26 -36.97 11.00
CA ASP A 99 19.46 -37.60 12.05
C ASP A 99 18.71 -36.58 12.89
N ALA A 100 19.07 -35.29 12.79
CA ALA A 100 18.28 -34.20 13.37
C ALA A 100 16.92 -34.17 12.69
N GLU A 101 15.87 -34.32 13.47
CA GLU A 101 14.51 -34.17 12.99
C GLU A 101 14.37 -32.73 12.45
N TYR A 102 14.08 -32.57 11.16
CA TYR A 102 13.88 -31.23 10.58
C TYR A 102 12.76 -30.54 11.32
N VAL A 103 13.10 -29.51 12.03
CA VAL A 103 12.11 -28.63 12.67
C VAL A 103 11.94 -27.38 11.79
N SER A 104 10.81 -27.28 11.16
CA SER A 104 10.49 -26.11 10.34
C SER A 104 10.60 -24.83 11.17
N PRO A 105 11.30 -23.78 10.71
CA PRO A 105 11.46 -22.55 11.44
C PRO A 105 10.10 -21.88 11.78
N SER A 106 10.01 -21.30 12.97
CA SER A 106 8.82 -20.56 13.38
C SER A 106 8.64 -19.29 12.54
N PHE A 107 7.61 -19.25 11.72
CA PHE A 107 7.23 -18.04 11.01
C PHE A 107 6.71 -16.96 11.95
N MET A 108 6.04 -17.34 13.04
CA MET A 108 5.55 -16.39 14.04
C MET A 108 6.68 -15.68 14.78
N ALA A 109 7.76 -16.39 15.12
CA ALA A 109 8.95 -15.80 15.72
C ALA A 109 9.63 -14.84 14.74
N PHE A 110 9.83 -15.25 13.50
CA PHE A 110 10.39 -14.43 12.42
C PHE A 110 9.55 -13.14 12.21
N ALA A 111 8.22 -13.25 12.14
CA ALA A 111 7.35 -12.09 11.95
C ALA A 111 7.45 -11.08 13.11
N ARG A 112 7.57 -11.56 14.37
CA ARG A 112 7.76 -10.70 15.54
C ARG A 112 9.12 -10.00 15.51
N GLU A 113 10.19 -10.70 15.17
CA GLU A 113 11.53 -10.13 15.02
C GLU A 113 11.53 -9.02 13.96
N ARG A 114 10.95 -9.27 12.81
CA ARG A 114 10.82 -8.25 11.73
C ARG A 114 9.97 -7.06 12.16
N ALA A 115 8.91 -7.27 12.91
CA ALA A 115 8.12 -6.18 13.48
C ALA A 115 8.96 -5.34 14.45
N GLN A 116 9.77 -5.98 15.31
CA GLN A 116 10.65 -5.27 16.25
C GLN A 116 11.70 -4.43 15.51
N MET A 117 12.34 -4.97 14.48
CA MET A 117 13.30 -4.22 13.65
C MET A 117 12.67 -2.97 13.03
N ILE A 118 11.40 -3.05 12.57
CA ILE A 118 10.66 -1.90 12.05
C ILE A 118 10.43 -0.85 13.14
N TYR A 119 10.13 -1.29 14.37
CA TYR A 119 9.95 -0.39 15.52
C TYR A 119 11.25 0.34 15.85
N ASP A 120 12.35 -0.39 15.98
CA ASP A 120 13.67 0.13 16.34
C ASP A 120 14.17 1.14 15.29
N ASN A 121 13.83 0.93 14.02
CA ASN A 121 14.11 1.87 12.92
C ASN A 121 13.13 3.05 12.84
N GLY A 122 12.23 3.24 13.81
CA GLY A 122 11.30 4.36 13.87
C GLY A 122 10.09 4.24 12.93
N GLY A 123 9.85 3.07 12.36
CA GLY A 123 8.73 2.78 11.46
C GLY A 123 7.41 2.49 12.20
N TRP A 124 7.07 3.23 13.28
CA TRP A 124 5.99 2.90 14.23
C TRP A 124 4.61 2.73 13.60
N ARG A 125 4.27 3.52 12.58
CA ARG A 125 3.00 3.34 11.83
C ARG A 125 2.97 1.99 11.12
N ASN A 126 4.09 1.57 10.54
CA ASN A 126 4.23 0.30 9.85
C ASN A 126 4.26 -0.85 10.85
N TRP A 127 5.04 -0.71 11.93
CA TRP A 127 5.07 -1.65 13.05
C TRP A 127 3.66 -2.00 13.56
N ARG A 128 2.80 -0.99 13.82
CA ARG A 128 1.41 -1.23 14.24
C ARG A 128 0.62 -2.11 13.28
N LYS A 129 0.88 -2.00 11.98
CA LYS A 129 0.22 -2.85 10.98
C LYS A 129 0.73 -4.30 11.06
N TYR A 130 2.04 -4.48 11.26
CA TYR A 130 2.64 -5.80 11.47
C TYR A 130 2.12 -6.45 12.75
N CYS A 131 2.05 -5.72 13.86
CA CYS A 131 1.41 -6.20 15.09
C CYS A 131 -0.04 -6.62 14.86
N GLY A 132 -0.80 -5.82 14.11
CA GLY A 132 -2.18 -6.16 13.74
C GLY A 132 -2.32 -7.46 12.95
N LEU A 133 -1.38 -7.76 12.04
CA LEU A 133 -1.32 -9.05 11.36
C LEU A 133 -0.93 -10.18 12.32
N ILE A 134 0.14 -9.99 13.09
CA ILE A 134 0.65 -10.99 14.04
C ILE A 134 -0.44 -11.40 15.05
N ASN A 135 -1.18 -10.44 15.59
CA ASN A 135 -2.31 -10.71 16.50
C ASN A 135 -3.39 -11.55 15.83
N LYS A 136 -3.71 -11.28 14.55
CA LYS A 136 -4.72 -12.05 13.80
C LYS A 136 -4.22 -13.47 13.46
N LEU A 137 -2.95 -13.61 13.09
CA LEU A 137 -2.32 -14.94 12.90
C LEU A 137 -2.29 -15.73 14.22
N ASP A 138 -1.99 -15.07 15.34
CA ASP A 138 -1.98 -15.71 16.66
C ASP A 138 -3.40 -16.18 17.07
N ALA A 139 -4.40 -15.36 16.86
CA ALA A 139 -5.79 -15.75 17.09
C ALA A 139 -6.26 -16.89 16.16
N PHE A 140 -5.84 -16.85 14.89
CA PHE A 140 -6.13 -17.92 13.92
C PHE A 140 -5.53 -19.25 14.34
N ARG A 141 -4.20 -19.28 14.68
CA ARG A 141 -3.56 -20.52 15.12
C ARG A 141 -4.19 -21.09 16.40
N LYS A 142 -4.53 -20.21 17.39
CA LYS A 142 -5.21 -20.62 18.62
C LYS A 142 -6.57 -21.27 18.32
N LYS A 143 -7.37 -20.64 17.46
CA LYS A 143 -8.66 -21.21 17.02
C LYS A 143 -8.51 -22.56 16.32
N ARG A 144 -7.40 -22.77 15.64
CA ARG A 144 -7.07 -24.02 14.93
C ARG A 144 -6.34 -25.03 15.82
N ARG A 145 -6.06 -24.69 17.07
CA ARG A 145 -5.29 -25.51 18.02
C ARG A 145 -3.88 -25.87 17.50
N MET A 146 -3.27 -24.97 16.71
CA MET A 146 -1.89 -25.08 16.26
C MET A 146 -0.97 -24.53 17.35
N ALA A 147 0.11 -25.25 17.67
CA ALA A 147 1.12 -24.79 18.63
C ALA A 147 1.85 -23.55 18.09
N ASP A 148 2.18 -23.56 16.79
CA ASP A 148 2.82 -22.46 16.07
C ASP A 148 2.32 -22.42 14.61
N ILE A 149 2.71 -21.40 13.86
CA ILE A 149 2.70 -21.37 12.39
C ILE A 149 4.16 -21.36 11.97
N THR A 150 4.60 -22.45 11.36
CA THR A 150 5.94 -22.61 10.84
C THR A 150 6.01 -22.14 9.38
N VAL A 151 7.22 -22.07 8.84
CA VAL A 151 7.44 -21.70 7.43
C VAL A 151 6.78 -22.71 6.49
N ASP A 152 6.85 -24.02 6.80
CA ASP A 152 6.25 -25.06 5.97
C ASP A 152 4.71 -25.11 6.05
N ASP A 153 4.12 -24.50 7.10
CA ASP A 153 2.66 -24.35 7.19
C ASP A 153 2.12 -23.31 6.19
N LEU A 154 2.96 -22.42 5.67
CA LEU A 154 2.56 -21.33 4.77
C LEU A 154 2.19 -21.85 3.37
N THR A 155 1.08 -22.50 3.28
CA THR A 155 0.52 -23.06 2.05
C THR A 155 -0.65 -22.24 1.52
N VAL A 156 -1.04 -22.46 0.27
CA VAL A 156 -2.24 -21.84 -0.33
C VAL A 156 -3.49 -22.20 0.49
N ASP A 157 -3.59 -23.42 1.00
CA ASP A 157 -4.71 -23.85 1.87
C ASP A 157 -4.75 -23.07 3.17
N LEU A 158 -3.59 -22.89 3.85
CA LEU A 158 -3.53 -22.06 5.06
C LEU A 158 -3.97 -20.63 4.78
N LEU A 159 -3.50 -20.01 3.70
CA LEU A 159 -3.90 -18.64 3.33
C LEU A 159 -5.37 -18.53 3.04
N THR A 160 -5.96 -19.50 2.34
CA THR A 160 -7.41 -19.56 2.07
C THR A 160 -8.23 -19.68 3.36
N ARG A 161 -7.79 -20.52 4.30
CA ARG A 161 -8.43 -20.65 5.62
C ARG A 161 -8.27 -19.41 6.48
N PHE A 162 -7.12 -18.74 6.39
CA PHE A 162 -6.88 -17.46 7.07
C PHE A 162 -7.75 -16.35 6.49
N ASP A 163 -7.94 -16.30 5.17
CA ASP A 163 -8.87 -15.38 4.52
C ASP A 163 -10.29 -15.55 5.03
N ASN A 164 -10.81 -16.79 5.02
CA ASN A 164 -12.12 -17.10 5.58
C ASN A 164 -12.25 -16.72 7.07
N PHE A 165 -11.16 -16.81 7.82
CA PHE A 165 -11.12 -16.39 9.21
C PHE A 165 -11.23 -14.87 9.34
N LEU A 166 -10.49 -14.11 8.51
CA LEU A 166 -10.48 -12.64 8.52
C LEU A 166 -11.85 -12.05 8.11
N HIS A 167 -12.56 -12.68 7.19
CA HIS A 167 -13.91 -12.26 6.80
C HIS A 167 -14.94 -12.38 7.94
N LYS A 168 -14.66 -13.19 8.96
CA LYS A 168 -15.46 -13.35 10.16
C LYS A 168 -14.92 -12.60 11.37
N TRP A 169 -13.83 -11.82 11.17
CA TRP A 169 -13.19 -11.02 12.21
C TRP A 169 -13.96 -9.73 12.42
N GLU A 170 -14.33 -9.47 13.66
CA GLU A 170 -14.99 -8.22 14.03
C GLU A 170 -13.99 -7.05 14.04
N ASN A 171 -14.41 -5.88 13.57
CA ASN A 171 -13.58 -4.70 13.55
C ASN A 171 -13.48 -4.09 14.95
N GLU A 172 -12.31 -4.15 15.56
CA GLU A 172 -12.03 -3.61 16.90
C GLU A 172 -12.38 -2.12 17.07
N ARG A 173 -12.40 -1.35 15.96
CA ARG A 173 -12.71 0.09 15.95
C ARG A 173 -14.19 0.38 15.76
N GLU A 174 -14.93 -0.56 15.23
CA GLU A 174 -16.36 -0.45 14.93
C GLU A 174 -17.04 -1.76 15.36
N PRO A 175 -17.34 -1.90 16.66
CA PRO A 175 -18.01 -3.10 17.19
C PRO A 175 -19.28 -3.42 16.42
N GLY A 176 -19.52 -4.70 16.15
CA GLY A 176 -20.64 -5.19 15.34
C GLY A 176 -20.43 -5.13 13.83
N LYS A 177 -19.30 -4.60 13.35
CA LYS A 177 -18.94 -4.64 11.94
C LYS A 177 -17.78 -5.59 11.68
N LEU A 178 -17.82 -6.30 10.57
CA LEU A 178 -16.72 -7.14 10.12
C LEU A 178 -15.62 -6.32 9.45
N LEU A 179 -14.43 -6.92 9.29
CA LEU A 179 -13.33 -6.26 8.59
C LEU A 179 -13.72 -5.97 7.13
N HIS A 180 -13.47 -4.74 6.71
CA HIS A 180 -13.63 -4.35 5.31
C HIS A 180 -12.61 -5.09 4.41
N PRO A 181 -12.97 -5.54 3.19
CA PRO A 181 -12.06 -6.27 2.28
C PRO A 181 -10.72 -5.57 2.03
N ASN A 182 -10.68 -4.25 1.93
CA ASN A 182 -9.41 -3.52 1.77
C ASN A 182 -8.52 -3.57 3.03
N THR A 183 -9.11 -3.76 4.22
CA THR A 183 -8.34 -3.99 5.45
C THR A 183 -7.73 -5.40 5.44
N ILE A 184 -8.46 -6.39 4.91
CA ILE A 184 -7.96 -7.76 4.72
C ILE A 184 -6.84 -7.76 3.68
N GLU A 185 -6.99 -7.03 2.56
CA GLU A 185 -5.93 -6.86 1.55
C GLU A 185 -4.62 -6.35 2.17
N VAL A 186 -4.72 -5.38 3.09
CA VAL A 186 -3.54 -4.88 3.80
C VAL A 186 -2.87 -5.98 4.63
N GLN A 187 -3.63 -6.89 5.26
CA GLN A 187 -3.06 -8.01 6.01
C GLN A 187 -2.27 -8.94 5.06
N PHE A 188 -2.86 -9.32 3.93
CA PHE A 188 -2.19 -10.18 2.95
C PHE A 188 -0.97 -9.51 2.29
N ASN A 189 -1.00 -8.19 2.06
CA ASN A 189 0.16 -7.48 1.55
C ASN A 189 1.34 -7.48 2.54
N ILE A 190 1.07 -7.37 3.84
CA ILE A 190 2.09 -7.48 4.89
C ILE A 190 2.59 -8.93 4.98
N LEU A 191 1.70 -9.90 4.97
CA LEU A 191 2.05 -11.32 5.01
C LEU A 191 2.93 -11.70 3.81
N ARG A 192 2.58 -11.25 2.61
CA ARG A 192 3.43 -11.43 1.41
C ARG A 192 4.81 -10.82 1.59
N THR A 193 4.88 -9.61 2.13
CA THR A 193 6.18 -8.96 2.40
C THR A 193 7.02 -9.77 3.37
N LEU A 194 6.41 -10.37 4.41
CA LEU A 194 7.11 -11.24 5.36
C LEU A 194 7.59 -12.54 4.70
N VAL A 195 6.76 -13.17 3.86
CA VAL A 195 7.11 -14.38 3.11
C VAL A 195 8.29 -14.10 2.17
N HIS A 196 8.24 -13.02 1.38
CA HIS A 196 9.34 -12.65 0.51
C HIS A 196 10.62 -12.36 1.31
N ARG A 197 10.51 -11.74 2.49
CA ARG A 197 11.66 -11.55 3.38
C ARG A 197 12.22 -12.88 3.91
N ALA A 198 11.37 -13.85 4.25
CA ALA A 198 11.81 -15.18 4.66
C ALA A 198 12.58 -15.90 3.53
N ILE A 199 12.15 -15.70 2.28
CA ILE A 199 12.86 -16.21 1.09
C ILE A 199 14.20 -15.49 0.91
N GLU A 200 14.25 -14.18 0.97
CA GLU A 200 15.47 -13.37 0.82
C GLU A 200 16.57 -13.73 1.84
N VAL A 201 16.17 -14.10 3.06
CA VAL A 201 17.13 -14.51 4.11
C VAL A 201 17.35 -16.02 4.18
N GLY A 202 16.81 -16.79 3.22
CA GLY A 202 17.06 -18.23 3.11
C GLY A 202 16.28 -19.12 4.08
N ILE A 203 15.31 -18.57 4.84
CA ILE A 203 14.48 -19.35 5.78
C ILE A 203 13.41 -20.16 5.03
N MET A 204 13.00 -19.68 3.84
CA MET A 204 12.00 -20.30 3.00
C MET A 204 12.51 -20.42 1.56
N GLU A 205 12.25 -21.54 0.91
CA GLU A 205 12.54 -21.72 -0.52
C GLU A 205 11.57 -20.91 -1.39
N ALA A 206 12.07 -20.27 -2.45
CA ALA A 206 11.24 -19.49 -3.39
C ALA A 206 10.15 -20.33 -4.07
N SER A 207 10.41 -21.62 -4.30
CA SER A 207 9.47 -22.59 -4.88
C SER A 207 8.24 -22.82 -4.01
N LYS A 208 8.36 -22.61 -2.69
CA LYS A 208 7.30 -22.79 -1.70
C LYS A 208 6.46 -21.53 -1.45
N ASP A 209 6.72 -20.42 -2.16
CA ASP A 209 5.96 -19.17 -2.00
C ASP A 209 4.47 -19.36 -2.34
N PRO A 210 3.55 -19.32 -1.36
CA PRO A 210 2.14 -19.52 -1.60
C PRO A 210 1.51 -18.37 -2.42
N PHE A 211 2.15 -17.19 -2.45
CA PHE A 211 1.67 -16.03 -3.19
C PHE A 211 1.95 -16.11 -4.70
N LEU A 212 2.67 -17.10 -5.17
CA LEU A 212 2.73 -17.43 -6.61
C LEU A 212 1.33 -17.79 -7.12
N VAL A 213 0.54 -18.49 -6.32
CA VAL A 213 -0.81 -18.97 -6.64
C VAL A 213 -1.90 -18.13 -5.95
N PHE A 214 -1.78 -17.93 -4.63
CA PHE A 214 -2.77 -17.20 -3.85
C PHE A 214 -2.77 -15.71 -4.22
N LYS A 215 -3.94 -15.21 -4.59
CA LYS A 215 -4.16 -13.79 -4.92
C LYS A 215 -5.32 -13.26 -4.08
N TYR A 216 -5.10 -12.19 -3.37
CA TYR A 216 -6.16 -11.43 -2.71
C TYR A 216 -6.29 -10.05 -3.36
N LYS A 217 -7.51 -9.62 -3.60
CA LYS A 217 -7.81 -8.31 -4.18
C LYS A 217 -8.96 -7.67 -3.40
N GLY A 218 -8.71 -6.50 -2.87
CA GLY A 218 -9.75 -5.69 -2.23
C GLY A 218 -10.80 -5.18 -3.22
N VAL A 219 -11.77 -4.46 -2.71
CA VAL A 219 -12.83 -3.84 -3.50
C VAL A 219 -12.49 -2.40 -3.85
N LYS A 220 -12.93 -1.95 -5.01
CA LYS A 220 -12.86 -0.52 -5.36
C LYS A 220 -13.79 0.26 -4.43
N THR A 221 -13.26 1.27 -3.78
CA THR A 221 -14.05 2.21 -2.98
C THR A 221 -14.14 3.53 -3.71
N THR A 222 -15.36 4.05 -3.84
CA THR A 222 -15.58 5.45 -4.19
C THR A 222 -15.25 6.29 -2.96
N LYS A 223 -14.34 7.23 -3.12
CA LYS A 223 -14.03 8.17 -2.05
C LYS A 223 -15.05 9.29 -2.09
N GLU A 224 -15.61 9.60 -0.93
CA GLU A 224 -16.42 10.80 -0.75
C GLU A 224 -15.57 12.03 -1.11
N LYS A 225 -16.17 12.96 -1.83
CA LYS A 225 -15.55 14.21 -2.25
C LYS A 225 -16.39 15.35 -1.70
N LEU A 226 -15.76 16.45 -1.33
CA LEU A 226 -16.46 17.69 -1.11
C LEU A 226 -16.71 18.36 -2.45
N SER A 227 -17.94 18.81 -2.65
CA SER A 227 -18.31 19.71 -3.73
C SER A 227 -17.90 21.15 -3.42
N ASP A 228 -17.90 22.02 -4.43
CA ASP A 228 -17.64 23.45 -4.23
C ASP A 228 -18.62 24.06 -3.24
N THR A 229 -19.90 23.74 -3.36
CA THR A 229 -20.95 24.24 -2.45
C THR A 229 -20.78 23.76 -1.01
N GLU A 230 -20.28 22.54 -0.78
CA GLU A 230 -19.94 22.05 0.56
C GLU A 230 -18.72 22.76 1.12
N MET A 231 -17.72 23.03 0.26
CA MET A 231 -16.54 23.80 0.68
C MET A 231 -16.92 25.25 1.03
N GLU A 232 -17.76 25.90 0.25
CA GLU A 232 -18.29 27.24 0.54
C GLU A 232 -19.03 27.28 1.88
N ARG A 233 -19.83 26.27 2.20
CA ARG A 233 -20.50 26.17 3.52
C ARG A 233 -19.49 26.03 4.67
N ILE A 234 -18.37 25.33 4.48
CA ILE A 234 -17.30 25.27 5.49
C ILE A 234 -16.64 26.65 5.63
N ILE A 235 -16.36 27.33 4.53
CA ILE A 235 -15.73 28.66 4.52
C ILE A 235 -16.63 29.67 5.24
N ALA A 236 -17.91 29.70 4.90
CA ALA A 236 -18.90 30.62 5.45
C ALA A 236 -19.33 30.30 6.91
N LEU A 237 -18.99 29.10 7.42
CA LEU A 237 -19.43 28.71 8.76
C LEU A 237 -18.83 29.62 9.82
N GLU A 238 -19.68 30.39 10.50
CA GLU A 238 -19.28 31.22 11.62
C GLU A 238 -19.07 30.37 12.89
N LEU A 239 -17.95 30.58 13.54
CA LEU A 239 -17.55 29.90 14.78
C LEU A 239 -16.94 30.94 15.71
N GLU A 240 -17.06 30.73 17.00
CA GLU A 240 -16.45 31.57 18.02
C GLU A 240 -14.94 31.62 17.82
N GLU A 241 -14.42 32.82 17.58
CA GLU A 241 -13.00 33.07 17.32
C GLU A 241 -12.15 32.63 18.52
N GLY A 242 -10.99 32.01 18.25
CA GLY A 242 -10.10 31.47 19.27
C GLY A 242 -10.58 30.16 19.89
N SER A 243 -11.80 29.70 19.61
CA SER A 243 -12.25 28.37 20.05
C SER A 243 -11.50 27.26 19.33
N LEU A 244 -11.37 26.09 19.99
CA LEU A 244 -10.66 24.96 19.39
C LEU A 244 -11.30 24.48 18.08
N ILE A 245 -12.62 24.57 17.94
CA ILE A 245 -13.31 24.21 16.68
C ILE A 245 -13.00 25.23 15.59
N TRP A 246 -12.89 26.50 15.91
CA TRP A 246 -12.49 27.56 14.99
C TRP A 246 -11.04 27.35 14.51
N HIS A 247 -10.12 27.04 15.42
CA HIS A 247 -8.75 26.66 15.02
C HIS A 247 -8.70 25.45 14.10
N CYS A 248 -9.50 24.41 14.38
CA CYS A 248 -9.55 23.22 13.52
C CYS A 248 -10.11 23.52 12.12
N LYS A 249 -11.07 24.47 12.01
CA LYS A 249 -11.53 24.99 10.73
C LYS A 249 -10.39 25.67 9.96
N ASN A 250 -9.64 26.54 10.62
CA ASN A 250 -8.51 27.25 10.02
C ASN A 250 -7.40 26.28 9.57
N TYR A 251 -7.09 25.25 10.33
CA TYR A 251 -6.11 24.21 9.89
C TYR A 251 -6.58 23.48 8.64
N PHE A 252 -7.86 23.16 8.54
CA PHE A 252 -8.43 22.53 7.38
C PHE A 252 -8.42 23.45 6.16
N LEU A 253 -8.85 24.69 6.30
CA LEU A 253 -8.85 25.70 5.24
C LEU A 253 -7.44 26.05 4.79
N PHE A 254 -6.51 26.23 5.72
CA PHE A 254 -5.10 26.45 5.38
C PHE A 254 -4.53 25.27 4.59
N SER A 255 -4.85 24.04 5.01
CA SER A 255 -4.45 22.84 4.23
C SER A 255 -5.02 22.89 2.82
N TYR A 256 -6.27 23.28 2.65
CA TYR A 256 -6.92 23.39 1.35
C TYR A 256 -6.28 24.48 0.47
N TYR A 257 -6.09 25.68 0.99
CA TYR A 257 -5.48 26.82 0.27
C TYR A 257 -3.99 26.58 -0.05
N CYS A 258 -3.32 25.77 0.74
CA CYS A 258 -1.95 25.29 0.46
C CYS A 258 -1.92 24.00 -0.36
N ALA A 259 -2.89 23.82 -1.27
CA ALA A 259 -2.97 22.68 -2.18
C ALA A 259 -2.95 21.33 -1.46
N GLY A 260 -3.68 21.22 -0.36
CA GLY A 260 -3.84 19.97 0.38
C GLY A 260 -2.56 19.49 1.07
N ILE A 261 -1.91 20.36 1.82
CA ILE A 261 -0.77 19.97 2.68
C ILE A 261 -1.19 18.84 3.62
N ARG A 262 -0.32 17.85 3.82
CA ARG A 262 -0.66 16.73 4.72
C ARG A 262 -0.71 17.20 6.17
N ALA A 263 -1.64 16.64 6.95
CA ALA A 263 -1.77 16.98 8.38
C ALA A 263 -0.45 16.91 9.15
N ALA A 264 0.36 15.88 8.93
CA ALA A 264 1.64 15.74 9.62
C ALA A 264 2.66 16.82 9.22
N ASP A 265 2.61 17.28 7.98
CA ASP A 265 3.47 18.37 7.50
C ASP A 265 2.96 19.71 8.07
N LEU A 266 1.66 19.97 7.99
CA LEU A 266 1.01 21.17 8.55
C LEU A 266 1.29 21.35 10.04
N ILE A 267 1.15 20.29 10.83
CA ILE A 267 1.38 20.32 12.29
C ILE A 267 2.82 20.74 12.63
N GLN A 268 3.77 20.50 11.74
CA GLN A 268 5.18 20.78 11.93
C GLN A 268 5.69 22.04 11.21
N LEU A 269 4.82 22.80 10.52
CA LEU A 269 5.21 24.03 9.86
C LEU A 269 5.76 25.04 10.87
N ARG A 270 6.81 25.73 10.47
CA ARG A 270 7.46 26.78 11.24
C ARG A 270 7.44 28.09 10.47
N TRP A 271 7.59 29.20 11.14
CA TRP A 271 7.59 30.51 10.50
C TRP A 271 8.68 30.65 9.44
N ARG A 272 9.85 30.06 9.63
CA ARG A 272 10.90 30.01 8.59
C ARG A 272 10.47 29.35 7.27
N ASN A 273 9.36 28.58 7.27
CA ASN A 273 8.82 27.99 6.05
C ASN A 273 8.04 29.01 5.21
N VAL A 274 7.66 30.16 5.78
CA VAL A 274 7.03 31.26 5.08
C VAL A 274 8.10 32.27 4.69
N THR A 275 8.27 32.48 3.39
CA THR A 275 9.27 33.41 2.86
C THR A 275 8.70 34.84 2.80
N GLU A 276 9.57 35.84 2.79
CA GLU A 276 9.20 37.27 2.63
C GLU A 276 8.39 37.55 1.35
N ASN A 277 8.59 36.73 0.32
CA ASN A 277 7.86 36.84 -0.95
C ASN A 277 6.50 36.14 -0.92
N GLY A 278 5.94 35.82 0.25
CA GLY A 278 4.63 35.18 0.39
C GLY A 278 4.55 33.76 -0.15
N ARG A 279 5.62 32.99 -0.01
CA ARG A 279 5.65 31.58 -0.43
C ARG A 279 5.84 30.65 0.77
N LEU A 280 5.28 29.45 0.66
CA LEU A 280 5.45 28.38 1.63
C LEU A 280 6.45 27.37 1.09
N HIS A 281 7.64 27.32 1.70
CA HIS A 281 8.70 26.38 1.34
C HIS A 281 8.95 25.38 2.46
N TYR A 282 8.79 24.08 2.18
CA TYR A 282 9.01 23.01 3.14
C TYR A 282 9.29 21.67 2.47
N GLN A 283 9.99 20.79 3.19
CA GLN A 283 10.22 19.41 2.76
C GLN A 283 9.10 18.48 3.31
N MET A 284 8.48 17.70 2.41
CA MET A 284 7.43 16.76 2.79
C MET A 284 7.99 15.58 3.59
N GLY A 285 7.45 15.32 4.77
CA GLY A 285 7.92 14.24 5.64
C GLY A 285 7.72 12.81 5.09
N LYS A 286 6.83 12.60 4.10
CA LYS A 286 6.55 11.26 3.56
C LYS A 286 7.53 10.78 2.51
N ASN A 287 8.02 11.65 1.66
CA ASN A 287 8.82 11.33 0.47
C ASN A 287 10.02 12.26 0.27
N HIS A 288 10.29 13.12 1.25
CA HIS A 288 11.42 14.07 1.31
C HIS A 288 11.53 14.99 0.08
N LYS A 289 10.41 15.22 -0.62
CA LYS A 289 10.39 16.18 -1.73
C LYS A 289 10.14 17.57 -1.20
N ASP A 290 10.86 18.54 -1.72
CA ASP A 290 10.63 19.94 -1.43
C ASP A 290 9.34 20.42 -2.09
N ARG A 291 8.62 21.29 -1.41
CA ARG A 291 7.45 22.00 -1.91
C ARG A 291 7.68 23.50 -1.77
N ASP A 292 7.35 24.18 -2.82
CA ASP A 292 7.35 25.62 -2.90
C ASP A 292 6.03 26.09 -3.51
N LEU A 293 5.19 26.75 -2.71
CA LEU A 293 3.85 27.15 -3.04
C LEU A 293 3.67 28.64 -2.82
N LEU A 294 3.04 29.31 -3.78
CA LEU A 294 2.51 30.66 -3.55
C LEU A 294 1.39 30.59 -2.51
N LEU A 295 1.45 31.42 -1.50
CA LEU A 295 0.37 31.60 -0.54
C LEU A 295 -0.66 32.57 -1.11
N VAL A 296 -1.90 32.09 -1.25
CA VAL A 296 -3.03 32.93 -1.64
C VAL A 296 -3.49 33.79 -0.46
N ASP A 297 -4.22 34.88 -0.73
CA ASP A 297 -4.63 35.83 0.30
C ASP A 297 -5.37 35.17 1.46
N GLN A 298 -6.25 34.20 1.19
CA GLN A 298 -6.98 33.45 2.22
C GLN A 298 -6.04 32.65 3.15
N ALA A 299 -4.94 32.13 2.63
CA ALA A 299 -3.93 31.45 3.45
C ALA A 299 -3.14 32.46 4.29
N LEU A 300 -2.81 33.64 3.71
CA LEU A 300 -2.13 34.72 4.42
C LEU A 300 -3.01 35.31 5.54
N ASP A 301 -4.32 35.46 5.33
CA ASP A 301 -5.25 35.91 6.37
C ASP A 301 -5.29 34.96 7.57
N ILE A 302 -5.26 33.64 7.32
CA ILE A 302 -5.15 32.67 8.39
C ILE A 302 -3.81 32.82 9.14
N LEU A 303 -2.70 33.01 8.43
CA LEU A 303 -1.39 33.17 9.05
C LEU A 303 -1.30 34.43 9.90
N ARG A 304 -1.90 35.56 9.47
CA ARG A 304 -1.92 36.82 10.24
C ARG A 304 -2.50 36.66 11.64
N TYR A 305 -3.49 35.80 11.80
CA TYR A 305 -4.07 35.51 13.14
C TYR A 305 -3.06 34.87 14.09
N TYR A 306 -2.16 34.01 13.56
CA TYR A 306 -1.17 33.29 14.37
C TYR A 306 0.15 34.04 14.50
N HIS A 307 0.35 35.13 13.76
CA HIS A 307 1.56 35.94 13.81
C HIS A 307 1.47 37.01 14.90
N ASN A 308 2.53 37.17 15.68
CA ASN A 308 2.75 38.29 16.59
C ASN A 308 4.22 38.71 16.55
N ASP A 309 4.53 39.84 17.18
CA ASP A 309 5.89 40.43 17.11
C ASP A 309 6.96 39.62 17.84
N ASP A 310 6.58 38.69 18.72
CA ASP A 310 7.50 37.85 19.50
C ASP A 310 7.85 36.52 18.82
N VAL A 311 7.27 36.24 17.64
CA VAL A 311 7.42 34.97 16.93
C VAL A 311 8.85 34.82 16.39
N LYS A 312 9.48 33.69 16.68
CA LYS A 312 10.80 33.32 16.14
C LYS A 312 10.66 32.49 14.87
N PRO A 313 11.64 32.56 13.96
CA PRO A 313 11.61 31.76 12.72
C PRO A 313 11.41 30.26 12.94
N ASP A 314 11.92 29.73 14.06
CA ASP A 314 11.85 28.31 14.40
C ASP A 314 10.61 27.91 15.20
N ASP A 315 9.76 28.84 15.56
CA ASP A 315 8.49 28.55 16.24
C ASP A 315 7.49 27.89 15.28
N TYR A 316 6.68 27.00 15.83
CA TYR A 316 5.57 26.40 15.05
C TYR A 316 4.53 27.46 14.70
N ILE A 317 4.06 27.45 13.44
CA ILE A 317 3.01 28.41 13.00
C ILE A 317 1.72 28.19 13.78
N PHE A 318 1.31 26.93 13.93
CA PHE A 318 0.09 26.58 14.63
C PHE A 318 0.40 26.07 16.04
N PRO A 319 -0.35 26.44 17.06
CA PRO A 319 -0.12 26.03 18.45
C PRO A 319 -0.54 24.55 18.68
N LEU A 320 -0.08 23.69 17.82
CA LEU A 320 -0.34 22.24 17.85
C LEU A 320 0.78 21.48 18.55
N LEU A 321 2.00 21.95 18.41
CA LEU A 321 3.19 21.43 19.10
C LEU A 321 3.77 22.52 19.98
N ASP A 322 4.41 22.10 21.06
CA ASP A 322 5.06 22.98 22.00
C ASP A 322 6.46 23.36 21.51
N ASN A 323 6.75 24.68 21.44
CA ASN A 323 8.05 25.23 21.02
C ASN A 323 9.16 24.92 22.03
N ASP A 324 8.82 24.71 23.30
CA ASP A 324 9.78 24.39 24.37
C ASP A 324 10.04 22.89 24.51
N ALA A 325 9.28 22.05 23.79
CA ALA A 325 9.46 20.61 23.85
C ALA A 325 10.88 20.19 23.36
N PRO A 326 11.49 19.17 23.96
CA PRO A 326 12.84 18.73 23.60
C PRO A 326 13.02 18.41 22.11
N PHE A 327 11.96 17.96 21.42
CA PHE A 327 11.98 17.68 19.99
C PHE A 327 11.89 18.96 19.14
N ALA A 328 11.47 20.09 19.66
CA ALA A 328 11.34 21.34 18.92
C ALA A 328 12.68 21.91 18.44
N LYS A 329 13.78 21.56 19.11
CA LYS A 329 15.15 21.94 18.73
C LYS A 329 15.61 21.33 17.39
N PHE A 330 14.94 20.28 16.91
CA PHE A 330 15.26 19.58 15.68
C PHE A 330 14.40 20.13 14.53
N VAL A 331 14.94 21.11 13.84
CA VAL A 331 14.19 21.91 12.88
C VAL A 331 14.17 21.29 11.49
N THR A 332 15.34 20.96 10.96
CA THR A 332 15.51 20.39 9.62
C THR A 332 15.27 18.88 9.61
N GLN A 333 15.07 18.31 8.43
CA GLN A 333 14.99 16.85 8.31
C GLN A 333 16.29 16.16 8.75
N ALA A 334 17.45 16.76 8.40
CA ALA A 334 18.75 16.26 8.83
C ALA A 334 18.90 16.26 10.36
N ASP A 335 18.35 17.27 11.05
CA ASP A 335 18.32 17.28 12.51
C ASP A 335 17.41 16.16 13.04
N LYS A 336 16.22 15.99 12.47
CA LYS A 336 15.27 14.93 12.86
C LYS A 336 15.85 13.53 12.66
N ASP A 337 16.70 13.33 11.67
CA ASP A 337 17.37 12.04 11.43
C ASP A 337 18.41 11.73 12.52
N ARG A 338 18.98 12.75 13.16
CA ARG A 338 19.89 12.62 14.33
C ARG A 338 19.17 12.54 15.66
N MET A 339 17.84 12.69 15.67
CA MET A 339 17.04 12.62 16.90
C MET A 339 17.09 11.23 17.51
N LYS A 340 17.26 11.15 18.82
CA LYS A 340 17.17 9.87 19.55
C LYS A 340 15.84 9.18 19.30
N PRO A 341 15.79 7.83 19.21
CA PRO A 341 14.57 7.10 18.92
C PRO A 341 13.39 7.45 19.83
N GLU A 342 13.64 7.60 21.14
CA GLU A 342 12.60 7.89 22.13
C GLU A 342 11.96 9.26 21.87
N LEU A 343 12.79 10.27 21.56
CA LEU A 343 12.34 11.63 21.30
C LEU A 343 11.59 11.70 19.95
N ARG A 344 12.07 10.98 18.93
CA ARG A 344 11.40 10.83 17.64
C ARG A 344 10.03 10.15 17.82
N HIS A 345 9.95 9.14 18.68
CA HIS A 345 8.70 8.47 19.01
C HIS A 345 7.72 9.42 19.71
N GLN A 346 8.20 10.24 20.66
CA GLN A 346 7.40 11.25 21.32
C GLN A 346 6.81 12.25 20.32
N LEU A 347 7.63 12.78 19.40
CA LEU A 347 7.15 13.67 18.33
C LEU A 347 6.09 12.99 17.47
N TYR A 348 6.31 11.73 17.06
CA TYR A 348 5.33 10.95 16.30
C TYR A 348 4.00 10.80 17.06
N GLN A 349 4.05 10.53 18.36
CA GLN A 349 2.84 10.41 19.21
C GLN A 349 2.09 11.73 19.28
N GLN A 350 2.78 12.86 19.48
CA GLN A 350 2.18 14.19 19.50
C GLN A 350 1.50 14.52 18.17
N ILE A 351 2.18 14.33 17.06
CA ILE A 351 1.60 14.56 15.71
C ILE A 351 0.35 13.67 15.52
N SER A 352 0.41 12.42 15.92
CA SER A 352 -0.72 11.49 15.79
C SER A 352 -1.92 11.92 16.63
N ALA A 353 -1.67 12.36 17.88
CA ALA A 353 -2.70 12.84 18.82
C ALA A 353 -3.36 14.13 18.29
N LYS A 354 -2.55 15.11 17.83
CA LYS A 354 -3.06 16.36 17.27
C LYS A 354 -3.88 16.14 16.00
N ASN A 355 -3.43 15.25 15.09
CA ASN A 355 -4.21 14.90 13.92
C ASN A 355 -5.55 14.22 14.30
N ALA A 356 -5.57 13.36 15.30
CA ALA A 356 -6.81 12.75 15.78
C ALA A 356 -7.75 13.79 16.39
N LEU A 357 -7.22 14.74 17.16
CA LEU A 357 -7.97 15.87 17.72
C LEU A 357 -8.62 16.71 16.62
N ILE A 358 -7.83 17.16 15.63
CA ILE A 358 -8.33 17.94 14.50
C ILE A 358 -9.46 17.18 13.80
N ASN A 359 -9.26 15.91 13.47
CA ASN A 359 -10.28 15.11 12.79
C ASN A 359 -11.56 14.92 13.63
N LYS A 360 -11.45 14.88 14.96
CA LYS A 360 -12.62 14.86 15.86
C LYS A 360 -13.45 16.15 15.71
N TYR A 361 -12.80 17.30 15.64
CA TYR A 361 -13.48 18.60 15.48
C TYR A 361 -13.97 18.82 14.05
N LEU A 362 -13.28 18.31 13.05
CA LEU A 362 -13.75 18.37 11.66
C LEU A 362 -15.09 17.64 11.48
N LYS A 363 -15.37 16.56 12.20
CA LYS A 363 -16.69 15.92 12.18
C LYS A 363 -17.76 16.85 12.72
N LYS A 364 -17.49 17.60 13.82
CA LYS A 364 -18.41 18.58 14.37
C LYS A 364 -18.62 19.77 13.40
N ILE A 365 -17.58 20.16 12.66
CA ILE A 365 -17.67 21.19 11.62
C ILE A 365 -18.58 20.71 10.49
N ALA A 366 -18.44 19.46 10.03
CA ALA A 366 -19.31 18.88 9.03
C ALA A 366 -20.77 18.86 9.47
N GLU A 367 -21.06 18.46 10.70
CA GLU A 367 -22.40 18.49 11.30
C GLU A 367 -22.98 19.92 11.29
N LYS A 368 -22.22 20.92 11.76
CA LYS A 368 -22.64 22.32 11.81
C LYS A 368 -22.84 22.94 10.39
N ALA A 369 -22.04 22.52 9.42
CA ALA A 369 -22.15 22.96 8.02
C ALA A 369 -23.21 22.17 7.24
N GLY A 370 -23.89 21.21 7.83
CA GLY A 370 -24.88 20.36 7.16
C GLY A 370 -24.26 19.49 6.04
N ILE A 371 -23.05 18.95 6.28
CA ILE A 371 -22.28 18.13 5.34
C ILE A 371 -22.32 16.69 5.81
N THR A 372 -22.68 15.77 4.91
CA THR A 372 -22.74 14.33 5.19
C THR A 372 -21.41 13.62 5.01
N THR A 373 -20.52 14.20 4.21
CA THR A 373 -19.16 13.70 3.96
C THR A 373 -18.37 13.61 5.28
N ASN A 374 -17.74 12.47 5.53
CA ASN A 374 -16.88 12.28 6.70
C ASN A 374 -15.62 13.15 6.62
N LEU A 375 -15.74 14.39 7.11
CA LEU A 375 -14.70 15.41 7.01
C LEU A 375 -13.47 15.04 7.80
N THR A 376 -12.31 15.02 7.15
CA THR A 376 -10.98 14.76 7.75
C THR A 376 -9.95 15.67 7.09
N MET A 377 -8.79 15.86 7.73
CA MET A 377 -7.68 16.62 7.13
C MET A 377 -7.27 16.12 5.73
N HIS A 378 -7.48 14.83 5.44
CA HIS A 378 -7.16 14.29 4.13
C HIS A 378 -8.16 14.69 3.03
N ILE A 379 -9.38 15.01 3.43
CA ILE A 379 -10.43 15.49 2.51
C ILE A 379 -10.06 16.86 1.94
N SER A 380 -9.38 17.76 2.66
CA SER A 380 -8.91 19.04 2.11
C SER A 380 -8.05 18.84 0.86
N ARG A 381 -7.23 17.81 0.85
CA ARG A 381 -6.39 17.45 -0.30
C ARG A 381 -7.19 16.84 -1.45
N HIS A 382 -8.20 16.04 -1.14
CA HIS A 382 -9.12 15.51 -2.16
C HIS A 382 -9.97 16.63 -2.77
N ALA A 383 -10.50 17.53 -1.93
CA ALA A 383 -11.26 18.71 -2.37
C ALA A 383 -10.43 19.60 -3.30
N PHE A 384 -9.20 19.95 -2.90
CA PHE A 384 -8.30 20.72 -3.76
C PHE A 384 -8.10 20.05 -5.13
N ALA A 385 -7.80 18.75 -5.17
CA ALA A 385 -7.56 18.05 -6.43
C ALA A 385 -8.81 18.01 -7.33
N HIS A 386 -9.97 17.82 -6.71
CA HIS A 386 -11.25 17.77 -7.42
C HIS A 386 -11.63 19.14 -7.98
N ILE A 387 -11.63 20.18 -7.15
CA ILE A 387 -11.98 21.55 -7.51
C ILE A 387 -11.02 22.11 -8.57
N ALA A 388 -9.70 21.85 -8.42
CA ALA A 388 -8.72 22.23 -9.43
C ALA A 388 -8.98 21.55 -10.79
N GLN A 389 -9.43 20.29 -10.79
CA GLN A 389 -9.81 19.58 -11.99
C GLN A 389 -11.08 20.17 -12.63
N GLU A 390 -12.09 20.50 -11.84
CA GLU A 390 -13.32 21.14 -12.31
C GLU A 390 -13.04 22.53 -12.90
N ALA A 391 -12.11 23.28 -12.29
CA ALA A 391 -11.60 24.53 -12.81
C ALA A 391 -10.73 24.38 -14.08
N GLY A 392 -10.53 23.16 -14.59
CA GLY A 392 -9.81 22.92 -15.84
C GLY A 392 -8.30 22.75 -15.71
N ALA A 393 -7.75 22.67 -14.49
CA ALA A 393 -6.32 22.45 -14.32
C ALA A 393 -5.89 21.09 -14.88
N GLU A 394 -4.74 21.05 -15.55
CA GLU A 394 -4.18 19.80 -16.08
C GLU A 394 -3.79 18.83 -14.98
N SER A 395 -4.03 17.53 -15.22
CA SER A 395 -3.65 16.46 -14.26
C SER A 395 -2.18 16.45 -13.92
N SER A 396 -1.32 16.84 -14.86
CA SER A 396 0.14 16.99 -14.68
C SER A 396 0.47 18.12 -13.68
N ALA A 397 -0.20 19.27 -13.82
CA ALA A 397 -0.06 20.41 -12.89
C ALA A 397 -0.55 20.03 -11.49
N ILE A 398 -1.73 19.42 -11.38
CA ILE A 398 -2.28 18.94 -10.11
C ILE A 398 -1.33 17.92 -9.46
N LYS A 399 -0.77 16.96 -10.23
CA LYS A 399 0.23 16.00 -9.75
C LYS A 399 1.45 16.71 -9.16
N ASN A 400 2.00 17.69 -9.87
CA ASN A 400 3.19 18.44 -9.43
C ASN A 400 2.90 19.25 -8.17
N ILE A 401 1.79 19.97 -8.14
CA ILE A 401 1.35 20.75 -6.97
C ILE A 401 1.12 19.82 -5.77
N LEU A 402 0.53 18.64 -5.95
CA LEU A 402 0.32 17.67 -4.87
C LEU A 402 1.60 16.92 -4.48
N GLY A 403 2.67 17.00 -5.28
CA GLY A 403 3.91 16.27 -5.04
C GLY A 403 3.77 14.74 -5.15
N HIS A 404 2.90 14.27 -6.04
CA HIS A 404 2.74 12.84 -6.30
C HIS A 404 3.85 12.34 -7.21
N SER A 405 4.42 11.17 -6.90
CA SER A 405 5.43 10.53 -7.74
C SER A 405 4.82 9.84 -8.98
N ASN A 406 3.54 9.44 -8.92
CA ASN A 406 2.85 8.73 -9.99
C ASN A 406 1.52 9.43 -10.33
N LEU A 407 1.22 9.58 -11.62
CA LEU A 407 -0.03 10.17 -12.14
C LEU A 407 -1.25 9.37 -11.69
N ALA A 408 -1.19 8.04 -11.68
CA ALA A 408 -2.25 7.17 -11.19
C ALA A 408 -2.67 7.47 -9.73
N THR A 409 -1.75 8.02 -8.91
CA THR A 409 -2.10 8.50 -7.57
C THR A 409 -2.97 9.75 -7.64
N THR A 410 -2.69 10.68 -8.55
CA THR A 410 -3.48 11.91 -8.75
C THR A 410 -4.86 11.56 -9.32
N GLU A 411 -4.94 10.68 -10.29
CA GLU A 411 -6.19 10.21 -10.89
C GLU A 411 -7.15 9.58 -9.86
N ARG A 412 -6.62 8.87 -8.86
CA ARG A 412 -7.44 8.35 -7.74
C ARG A 412 -8.07 9.45 -6.87
N TYR A 413 -7.48 10.64 -6.84
CA TYR A 413 -8.03 11.79 -6.14
C TYR A 413 -9.09 12.51 -6.98
N MET A 414 -8.93 12.53 -8.29
CA MET A 414 -9.83 13.20 -9.23
C MET A 414 -11.12 12.39 -9.49
N GLY A 415 -11.09 11.08 -9.36
CA GLY A 415 -12.26 10.20 -9.55
C GLY A 415 -12.46 9.75 -10.99
N SER A 416 -13.66 9.19 -11.32
CA SER A 416 -14.02 8.78 -12.67
C SER A 416 -14.06 9.98 -13.61
N PHE A 417 -13.55 9.81 -14.83
CA PHE A 417 -13.62 10.82 -15.88
C PHE A 417 -15.06 11.28 -16.11
N ASP A 418 -15.27 12.59 -16.07
CA ASP A 418 -16.49 13.20 -16.55
C ASP A 418 -16.55 13.00 -18.08
N THR A 419 -17.56 12.28 -18.54
CA THR A 419 -17.78 12.02 -19.97
C THR A 419 -18.00 13.32 -20.75
N SER A 420 -18.54 14.36 -20.12
CA SER A 420 -18.76 15.67 -20.73
C SER A 420 -17.46 16.35 -21.19
N LYS A 421 -16.38 16.19 -20.42
CA LYS A 421 -15.04 16.70 -20.80
C LYS A 421 -14.45 15.92 -21.96
N THR A 422 -14.66 14.61 -22.00
CA THR A 422 -14.26 13.76 -23.14
C THR A 422 -14.99 14.17 -24.39
N ASP A 423 -16.29 14.40 -24.30
CA ASP A 423 -17.13 14.85 -25.42
C ASP A 423 -16.74 16.24 -25.93
N ASN A 424 -16.44 17.18 -25.01
CA ASN A 424 -15.94 18.50 -25.40
C ASN A 424 -14.56 18.43 -26.06
N THR A 425 -13.67 17.57 -25.59
CA THR A 425 -12.37 17.33 -26.21
C THR A 425 -12.53 16.76 -27.62
N LEU A 426 -13.41 15.77 -27.79
CA LEU A 426 -13.73 15.21 -29.11
C LEU A 426 -14.32 16.28 -30.05
N ARG A 427 -15.29 17.07 -29.58
CA ARG A 427 -15.86 18.18 -30.36
C ARG A 427 -14.80 19.21 -30.77
N THR A 428 -13.86 19.55 -29.86
CA THR A 428 -12.80 20.51 -30.14
C THR A 428 -11.76 19.97 -31.12
N LEU A 429 -11.36 18.70 -30.97
CA LEU A 429 -10.41 18.04 -31.87
C LEU A 429 -10.95 17.90 -33.31
N PHE A 430 -12.24 17.58 -33.43
CA PHE A 430 -12.84 17.37 -34.75
C PHE A 430 -13.39 18.67 -35.39
N LYS A 431 -13.66 19.72 -34.62
CA LYS A 431 -13.91 21.07 -35.19
C LYS A 431 -12.65 21.64 -35.87
N LYS A 432 -11.45 21.32 -35.42
CA LYS A 432 -10.18 21.77 -36.04
C LYS A 432 -9.78 21.02 -37.29
N LYS A 433 -10.42 19.90 -37.65
CA LYS A 433 -10.12 19.08 -38.85
C LYS A 433 -11.06 19.29 -40.03
N ALA A 434 -11.96 20.28 -39.99
CA ALA A 434 -12.62 20.69 -41.18
C ALA A 434 -11.60 21.44 -42.09
N ALA A 435 -11.14 20.78 -43.14
CA ALA A 435 -10.18 21.30 -44.11
C ALA A 435 -10.62 22.68 -44.66
N PRO A 436 -9.69 23.52 -45.09
CA PRO A 436 -10.02 24.77 -45.73
C PRO A 436 -10.79 24.48 -47.05
N LYS A 437 -12.05 24.89 -47.07
CA LYS A 437 -12.80 24.96 -48.34
C LYS A 437 -12.20 26.09 -49.17
N HIS A 438 -11.76 25.77 -50.37
CA HIS A 438 -11.42 26.69 -51.41
C HIS A 438 -12.50 27.77 -51.52
N SER A 439 -12.02 29.03 -51.54
CA SER A 439 -12.80 30.19 -51.90
C SER A 439 -13.53 29.99 -53.24
N ARG A 440 -14.82 29.81 -53.18
CA ARG A 440 -15.76 30.25 -54.20
C ARG A 440 -16.77 31.15 -53.46
N GLN A 441 -16.73 32.42 -53.82
CA GLN A 441 -17.82 33.35 -53.59
C GLN A 441 -19.06 32.74 -54.22
N GLU A 442 -19.98 32.30 -53.41
CA GLU A 442 -21.40 32.23 -53.74
C GLU A 442 -22.10 32.70 -52.49
N GLU A 443 -22.70 33.88 -52.62
CA GLU A 443 -23.73 34.38 -51.75
C GLU A 443 -24.80 33.31 -51.60
N ALA A 444 -24.87 32.69 -50.42
CA ALA A 444 -25.99 31.83 -50.06
C ALA A 444 -26.96 32.66 -49.27
N ASP A 445 -28.00 33.18 -49.92
CA ASP A 445 -29.25 33.55 -49.33
C ASP A 445 -29.69 32.50 -48.33
N VAL A 446 -29.67 32.87 -47.06
CA VAL A 446 -30.34 32.10 -46.02
C VAL A 446 -31.83 32.37 -46.24
N ALA A 447 -32.48 31.47 -46.96
CA ALA A 447 -33.95 31.55 -47.11
C ALA A 447 -34.58 31.40 -45.73
N MET A 448 -35.06 32.53 -45.21
CA MET A 448 -35.93 32.57 -44.04
C MET A 448 -37.13 31.66 -44.27
N THR A 449 -37.56 30.93 -43.26
CA THR A 449 -38.79 30.15 -43.35
C THR A 449 -39.98 31.07 -43.65
N LYS A 450 -41.00 30.54 -44.28
CA LYS A 450 -42.23 31.34 -44.61
C LYS A 450 -42.83 31.99 -43.35
N GLU A 451 -42.64 31.40 -42.22
CA GLU A 451 -43.11 31.91 -40.91
C GLU A 451 -42.24 33.08 -40.44
N GLU A 452 -40.91 33.02 -40.59
CA GLU A 452 -39.99 34.12 -40.27
C GLU A 452 -40.16 35.30 -41.18
N GLN A 453 -40.44 35.10 -42.48
CA GLN A 453 -40.77 36.13 -43.45
C GLN A 453 -42.13 36.82 -43.13
N ALA A 454 -43.11 36.02 -42.68
CA ALA A 454 -44.39 36.56 -42.24
C ALA A 454 -44.29 37.42 -40.95
N ILE A 455 -43.44 36.95 -40.00
CA ILE A 455 -43.21 37.71 -38.75
C ILE A 455 -42.48 39.04 -39.05
N GLU A 456 -41.51 39.05 -39.96
CA GLU A 456 -40.74 40.22 -40.30
C GLU A 456 -41.65 41.30 -41.04
N LEU A 457 -42.51 40.79 -41.92
CA LEU A 457 -43.54 41.65 -42.57
C LEU A 457 -44.55 42.28 -41.59
N LEU A 458 -44.91 41.53 -40.55
CA LEU A 458 -45.85 41.99 -39.51
C LEU A 458 -45.23 43.01 -38.56
N LYS A 459 -43.92 43.00 -38.35
CA LYS A 459 -43.24 43.96 -37.47
C LYS A 459 -43.25 45.40 -37.91
N GLY A 460 -43.49 45.67 -39.23
CA GLY A 460 -43.58 47.00 -39.81
C GLY A 460 -45.01 47.53 -39.95
N MET A 461 -46.03 46.77 -39.54
CA MET A 461 -47.44 47.11 -39.76
C MET A 461 -48.11 47.69 -38.50
N THR A 462 -49.03 48.66 -38.69
CA THR A 462 -49.87 49.14 -37.58
C THR A 462 -50.97 48.15 -37.22
N PRO A 463 -51.50 48.16 -36.00
CA PRO A 463 -52.56 47.24 -35.56
C PRO A 463 -53.77 47.18 -36.49
N GLU A 464 -54.13 48.29 -37.10
CA GLU A 464 -55.23 48.40 -38.07
C GLU A 464 -54.92 47.68 -39.40
N GLN A 465 -53.67 47.77 -39.85
CA GLN A 465 -53.20 47.05 -41.04
C GLN A 465 -53.10 45.51 -40.81
N ILE A 466 -52.70 45.06 -39.61
CA ILE A 466 -52.66 43.62 -39.20
C ILE A 466 -54.07 43.06 -39.21
N MET A 467 -55.05 43.79 -38.65
CA MET A 467 -56.46 43.39 -38.65
C MET A 467 -57.09 43.34 -40.08
N ALA A 468 -56.66 44.19 -40.97
CA ALA A 468 -57.12 44.17 -42.39
C ALA A 468 -56.57 42.90 -43.10
N VAL A 469 -55.33 42.51 -42.87
CA VAL A 469 -54.71 41.28 -43.42
C VAL A 469 -55.42 40.07 -42.88
N ILE A 470 -55.64 39.95 -41.57
CA ILE A 470 -56.37 38.84 -40.94
C ILE A 470 -57.84 38.75 -41.53
N SER A 471 -58.49 39.83 -41.71
CA SER A 471 -59.85 39.88 -42.31
C SER A 471 -59.85 39.44 -43.79
N ALA A 472 -58.74 39.64 -44.52
CA ALA A 472 -58.59 39.20 -45.90
C ALA A 472 -58.27 37.71 -46.06
N ILE A 473 -57.60 37.14 -45.10
CA ILE A 473 -57.25 35.69 -45.08
C ILE A 473 -58.44 34.80 -44.66
N ASN A 474 -59.37 35.33 -43.89
CA ASN A 474 -60.56 34.65 -43.41
C ASN A 474 -61.80 34.82 -44.36
N LYS A 475 -61.63 35.36 -45.52
CA LYS A 475 -62.59 35.35 -46.63
C LYS A 475 -62.17 34.33 -47.68
#